data_2d37fa870669ed6b19a4feca26e22888
#
_entry.id   2d37fa870669ed6b19a4feca26e22888
#
_cell.length_a   1.000
_cell.length_b   1.000
_cell.length_c   1.000
_cell.angle_alpha   90.00
_cell.angle_beta   90.00
_cell.angle_gamma   90.00
#
_symmetry.space_group_name_H-M   'P 1'
#
loop_
_entity.id
_entity.type
_entity.pdbx_description
1 polymer ?
#
loop_
_entity_poly.entity_id
_entity_poly.type
_entity_poly.pdbx_seq_one_letter_code
_entity_poly.pdbx_strand_id
1 'polypeptide(L)'
;VSPVKAHIKEKIMNNGTFRPTLKILADKLIEDMISEARELLVKFGIEVENQEAMQLLGDAGAKIDKEKRRAYISQDLIDKCLKTVPSSIKVYNREGELALNLEGDNVYFNPGSGALTVYDYEKDEIRAALTEDYIKLTRLTDALPYIKAQSTCCVPSDVPSEIADRYRLYLSLLNCSKPIITGTFVVEGWEVMKDMLVAIRGSEKELKEKPLAIFDCCPSAPLKWSNLTCQSLIDCAPAGIPSEIIPMPLTGATSPVTLAGAIVQNLAENISGIVIGQLAQPGAPIIFGGSPSGFDMRKATPPMGAIETMMIDCAYAEVAKYLKVPTHAYMGLADAKLPDAQSGLESGIGAILAALAGINVISGPGMLAFENCLSLE
;
A
#
# COMPACT_ATOMS: atom_id res chain seq x y z
N VAL A 1 13.61 -38.38 7.46
CA VAL A 1 13.67 -37.33 6.41
C VAL A 1 13.35 -36.03 7.09
N SER A 2 14.30 -35.05 7.07
CA SER A 2 14.11 -33.74 7.72
C SER A 2 12.87 -33.03 7.14
N PRO A 3 12.06 -32.34 7.98
CA PRO A 3 10.88 -31.57 7.54
C PRO A 3 11.19 -30.60 6.39
N VAL A 4 12.41 -30.06 6.37
CA VAL A 4 12.91 -29.17 5.31
C VAL A 4 13.00 -29.90 3.96
N LYS A 5 13.46 -31.16 3.94
CA LYS A 5 13.56 -31.97 2.71
C LYS A 5 12.18 -32.37 2.16
N ALA A 6 11.19 -32.57 3.04
CA ALA A 6 9.82 -32.86 2.63
C ALA A 6 9.18 -31.63 1.99
N HIS A 7 9.36 -30.44 2.59
CA HIS A 7 8.81 -29.19 2.08
C HIS A 7 9.44 -28.76 0.74
N ILE A 8 10.73 -28.96 0.57
CA ILE A 8 11.43 -28.73 -0.72
C ILE A 8 10.91 -29.69 -1.79
N LYS A 9 10.71 -30.99 -1.45
CA LYS A 9 10.18 -31.97 -2.40
C LYS A 9 8.75 -31.67 -2.85
N GLU A 10 7.92 -31.19 -1.95
CA GLU A 10 6.53 -30.82 -2.22
C GLU A 10 6.44 -29.56 -3.13
N LYS A 11 7.30 -28.56 -2.89
CA LYS A 11 7.42 -27.37 -3.76
C LYS A 11 7.95 -27.70 -5.18
N ILE A 12 8.89 -28.63 -5.29
CA ILE A 12 9.45 -29.07 -6.59
C ILE A 12 8.42 -29.89 -7.38
N MET A 13 7.59 -30.69 -6.71
CA MET A 13 6.60 -31.54 -7.39
C MET A 13 5.41 -30.76 -7.95
N ASN A 14 5.13 -29.54 -7.42
CA ASN A 14 3.95 -28.79 -7.85
C ASN A 14 4.11 -27.91 -9.11
N ASN A 15 5.36 -27.50 -9.51
CA ASN A 15 5.55 -26.68 -10.72
C ASN A 15 6.90 -26.81 -11.45
N GLY A 16 7.78 -27.74 -11.07
CA GLY A 16 9.07 -27.94 -11.75
C GLY A 16 10.11 -26.81 -11.67
N THR A 17 9.78 -25.69 -11.01
CA THR A 17 10.66 -24.54 -10.84
C THR A 17 10.79 -24.16 -9.38
N PHE A 18 12.03 -24.03 -8.90
CA PHE A 18 12.34 -23.51 -7.57
C PHE A 18 12.41 -21.98 -7.67
N ARG A 19 11.56 -21.27 -6.93
CA ARG A 19 11.65 -19.81 -6.78
C ARG A 19 12.49 -19.48 -5.56
N PRO A 20 13.59 -18.72 -5.70
CA PRO A 20 14.32 -18.22 -4.54
C PRO A 20 13.43 -17.27 -3.73
N THR A 21 13.57 -17.30 -2.41
CA THR A 21 12.84 -16.41 -1.48
C THR A 21 13.83 -15.76 -0.54
N LEU A 22 13.61 -14.47 -0.27
CA LEU A 22 14.33 -13.71 0.75
C LEU A 22 13.58 -13.85 2.09
N LYS A 23 14.33 -14.20 3.14
CA LYS A 23 13.89 -14.16 4.53
C LYS A 23 14.99 -13.52 5.35
N ILE A 24 14.66 -12.50 6.12
CA ILE A 24 15.61 -11.71 6.92
C ILE A 24 15.27 -11.75 8.41
N LEU A 25 14.11 -12.25 8.80
CA LEU A 25 13.66 -12.35 10.18
C LEU A 25 13.61 -13.81 10.63
N ALA A 26 14.00 -14.05 11.89
CA ALA A 26 13.72 -15.31 12.56
C ALA A 26 12.26 -15.33 13.04
N ASP A 27 11.62 -16.51 13.03
CA ASP A 27 10.23 -16.65 13.43
C ASP A 27 9.94 -16.08 14.84
N LYS A 28 10.86 -16.27 15.78
CA LYS A 28 10.75 -15.70 17.13
C LYS A 28 10.74 -14.17 17.14
N LEU A 29 11.54 -13.53 16.27
CA LEU A 29 11.57 -12.07 16.16
C LEU A 29 10.27 -11.54 15.56
N ILE A 30 9.68 -12.27 14.59
CA ILE A 30 8.35 -11.94 14.03
C ILE A 30 7.29 -11.95 15.13
N GLU A 31 7.26 -13.01 15.95
CA GLU A 31 6.32 -13.13 17.06
C GLU A 31 6.49 -12.00 18.09
N ASP A 32 7.74 -11.65 18.44
CA ASP A 32 8.04 -10.56 19.37
C ASP A 32 7.59 -9.20 18.80
N MET A 33 7.85 -8.91 17.52
CA MET A 33 7.39 -7.68 16.86
C MET A 33 5.86 -7.58 16.83
N ILE A 34 5.14 -8.68 16.55
CA ILE A 34 3.68 -8.71 16.58
C ILE A 34 3.17 -8.46 18.02
N SER A 35 3.80 -9.06 19.03
CA SER A 35 3.44 -8.86 20.43
C SER A 35 3.62 -7.39 20.84
N GLU A 36 4.74 -6.77 20.51
CA GLU A 36 5.02 -5.36 20.81
C GLU A 36 4.04 -4.41 20.09
N ALA A 37 3.74 -4.66 18.82
CA ALA A 37 2.78 -3.85 18.06
C ALA A 37 1.38 -3.91 18.69
N ARG A 38 0.95 -5.07 19.13
CA ARG A 38 -0.31 -5.25 19.85
C ARG A 38 -0.29 -4.54 21.22
N GLU A 39 0.83 -4.59 21.94
CA GLU A 39 0.97 -3.87 23.20
C GLU A 39 0.87 -2.35 23.00
N LEU A 40 1.43 -1.80 21.91
CA LEU A 40 1.25 -0.39 21.56
C LEU A 40 -0.24 -0.04 21.44
N LEU A 41 -1.02 -0.86 20.74
CA LEU A 41 -2.46 -0.63 20.55
C LEU A 41 -3.27 -0.75 21.86
N VAL A 42 -2.86 -1.63 22.76
CA VAL A 42 -3.52 -1.80 24.07
C VAL A 42 -3.13 -0.68 25.06
N LYS A 43 -1.84 -0.32 25.12
CA LYS A 43 -1.33 0.63 26.15
C LYS A 43 -1.45 2.08 25.70
N PHE A 44 -1.13 2.37 24.46
CA PHE A 44 -1.13 3.73 23.92
C PHE A 44 -2.34 4.01 23.03
N GLY A 45 -2.88 2.99 22.35
CA GLY A 45 -4.00 3.12 21.42
C GLY A 45 -3.64 3.96 20.19
N ILE A 46 -4.67 4.35 19.44
CA ILE A 46 -4.57 5.19 18.24
C ILE A 46 -5.38 6.47 18.40
N GLU A 47 -4.91 7.58 17.87
CA GLU A 47 -5.71 8.79 17.70
C GLU A 47 -6.60 8.62 16.47
N VAL A 48 -7.90 8.95 16.62
CA VAL A 48 -8.90 8.81 15.54
C VAL A 48 -9.71 10.09 15.42
N GLU A 49 -9.63 10.75 14.28
CA GLU A 49 -10.39 11.97 14.01
C GLU A 49 -11.81 11.69 13.46
N ASN A 50 -12.02 10.51 12.89
CA ASN A 50 -13.30 10.10 12.31
C ASN A 50 -14.27 9.60 13.37
N GLN A 51 -15.48 10.18 13.40
CA GLN A 51 -16.50 9.85 14.41
C GLN A 51 -17.11 8.46 14.20
N GLU A 52 -17.31 8.03 12.96
CA GLU A 52 -17.85 6.72 12.65
C GLU A 52 -16.88 5.61 13.09
N ALA A 53 -15.58 5.75 12.80
CA ALA A 53 -14.58 4.82 13.29
C ALA A 53 -14.51 4.76 14.82
N MET A 54 -14.62 5.90 15.50
CA MET A 54 -14.68 5.95 16.96
C MET A 54 -15.89 5.22 17.51
N GLN A 55 -17.04 5.33 16.82
CA GLN A 55 -18.26 4.61 17.18
C GLN A 55 -18.10 3.11 16.96
N LEU A 56 -17.61 2.68 15.78
CA LEU A 56 -17.35 1.28 15.46
C LEU A 56 -16.41 0.61 16.48
N LEU A 57 -15.32 1.29 16.83
CA LEU A 57 -14.37 0.81 17.82
C LEU A 57 -15.01 0.70 19.22
N GLY A 58 -15.77 1.72 19.63
CA GLY A 58 -16.46 1.75 20.91
C GLY A 58 -17.50 0.63 21.05
N ASP A 59 -18.34 0.46 20.03
CA ASP A 59 -19.38 -0.58 19.98
C ASP A 59 -18.78 -2.00 20.00
N ALA A 60 -17.58 -2.15 19.45
CA ALA A 60 -16.81 -3.40 19.48
C ALA A 60 -16.08 -3.63 20.80
N GLY A 61 -16.17 -2.72 21.78
CA GLY A 61 -15.59 -2.87 23.10
C GLY A 61 -14.19 -2.26 23.29
N ALA A 62 -13.70 -1.46 22.33
CA ALA A 62 -12.50 -0.68 22.56
C ALA A 62 -12.73 0.39 23.63
N LYS A 63 -11.73 0.65 24.47
CA LYS A 63 -11.78 1.74 25.45
C LYS A 63 -11.59 3.07 24.71
N ILE A 64 -12.55 3.98 24.82
CA ILE A 64 -12.55 5.28 24.15
C ILE A 64 -12.23 6.41 25.13
N ASP A 65 -11.24 7.23 24.82
CA ASP A 65 -10.96 8.51 25.46
C ASP A 65 -11.37 9.64 24.50
N LYS A 66 -12.56 10.20 24.73
CA LYS A 66 -13.14 11.25 23.86
C LYS A 66 -12.36 12.55 23.90
N GLU A 67 -11.78 12.90 25.06
CA GLU A 67 -11.02 14.15 25.21
C GLU A 67 -9.73 14.12 24.39
N LYS A 68 -9.06 12.96 24.36
CA LYS A 68 -7.84 12.74 23.60
C LYS A 68 -8.11 12.22 22.17
N ARG A 69 -9.36 12.02 21.79
CA ARG A 69 -9.75 11.35 20.54
C ARG A 69 -9.00 10.03 20.31
N ARG A 70 -8.88 9.20 21.37
CA ARG A 70 -8.05 8.01 21.37
C ARG A 70 -8.83 6.75 21.65
N ALA A 71 -8.58 5.72 20.85
CA ALA A 71 -9.14 4.38 21.03
C ALA A 71 -8.02 3.40 21.42
N TYR A 72 -8.27 2.62 22.47
CA TYR A 72 -7.37 1.57 22.95
C TYR A 72 -7.97 0.21 22.53
N ILE A 73 -7.24 -0.52 21.70
CA ILE A 73 -7.73 -1.74 21.05
C ILE A 73 -7.25 -2.96 21.83
N SER A 74 -8.18 -3.80 22.31
CA SER A 74 -7.82 -4.99 23.10
C SER A 74 -7.25 -6.11 22.23
N GLN A 75 -6.48 -7.02 22.84
CA GLN A 75 -5.93 -8.21 22.17
C GLN A 75 -7.03 -9.06 21.54
N ASP A 76 -8.14 -9.29 22.26
CA ASP A 76 -9.26 -10.09 21.79
C ASP A 76 -9.93 -9.49 20.53
N LEU A 77 -10.03 -8.14 20.48
CA LEU A 77 -10.59 -7.43 19.33
C LEU A 77 -9.67 -7.54 18.13
N ILE A 78 -8.34 -7.41 18.33
CA ILE A 78 -7.33 -7.63 17.28
C ILE A 78 -7.45 -9.04 16.73
N ASP A 79 -7.49 -10.06 17.59
CA ASP A 79 -7.58 -11.47 17.19
C ASP A 79 -8.87 -11.76 16.41
N LYS A 80 -9.99 -11.18 16.83
CA LYS A 80 -11.28 -11.31 16.15
C LYS A 80 -11.20 -10.76 14.73
N CYS A 81 -10.63 -9.57 14.56
CA CYS A 81 -10.53 -8.90 13.26
C CYS A 81 -9.50 -9.58 12.34
N LEU A 82 -8.35 -9.98 12.84
CA LEU A 82 -7.34 -10.70 12.04
C LEU A 82 -7.83 -12.03 11.48
N LYS A 83 -8.79 -12.69 12.15
CA LYS A 83 -9.39 -13.94 11.65
C LYS A 83 -10.32 -13.76 10.46
N THR A 84 -10.81 -12.54 10.22
CA THR A 84 -11.77 -12.24 9.14
C THR A 84 -11.15 -11.63 7.90
N VAL A 85 -9.89 -11.17 7.98
CA VAL A 85 -9.17 -10.64 6.82
C VAL A 85 -8.93 -11.74 5.78
N PRO A 86 -9.29 -11.52 4.51
CA PRO A 86 -9.00 -12.49 3.46
C PRO A 86 -7.50 -12.64 3.22
N SER A 87 -7.02 -13.89 3.15
CA SER A 87 -5.63 -14.20 2.79
C SER A 87 -5.35 -14.18 1.28
N SER A 88 -6.38 -13.98 0.47
CA SER A 88 -6.32 -13.86 -0.99
C SER A 88 -7.27 -12.78 -1.46
N ILE A 89 -6.79 -11.88 -2.30
CA ILE A 89 -7.56 -10.78 -2.88
C ILE A 89 -7.40 -10.82 -4.40
N LYS A 90 -8.54 -10.80 -5.11
CA LYS A 90 -8.56 -10.79 -6.57
C LYS A 90 -8.98 -9.43 -7.08
N VAL A 91 -8.23 -8.90 -8.05
CA VAL A 91 -8.54 -7.63 -8.72
C VAL A 91 -8.59 -7.86 -10.22
N TYR A 92 -9.53 -7.22 -10.87
CA TYR A 92 -9.87 -7.50 -12.26
C TYR A 92 -9.60 -6.28 -13.15
N ASN A 93 -9.24 -6.52 -14.40
CA ASN A 93 -9.06 -5.47 -15.39
C ASN A 93 -10.42 -4.85 -15.82
N ARG A 94 -10.37 -3.83 -16.67
CA ARG A 94 -11.57 -3.14 -17.15
C ARG A 94 -12.55 -4.09 -17.87
N GLU A 95 -12.07 -5.10 -18.55
CA GLU A 95 -12.86 -6.12 -19.26
C GLU A 95 -13.46 -7.18 -18.32
N GLY A 96 -13.11 -7.17 -17.02
CA GLY A 96 -13.60 -8.13 -16.02
C GLY A 96 -12.84 -9.45 -15.98
N GLU A 97 -11.62 -9.48 -16.54
CA GLU A 97 -10.72 -10.62 -16.47
C GLU A 97 -9.82 -10.49 -15.23
N LEU A 98 -9.45 -11.62 -14.63
CA LEU A 98 -8.56 -11.64 -13.46
C LEU A 98 -7.16 -11.12 -13.83
N ALA A 99 -6.76 -10.00 -13.24
CA ALA A 99 -5.46 -9.37 -13.47
C ALA A 99 -4.48 -9.57 -12.32
N LEU A 100 -4.95 -9.44 -11.07
CA LEU A 100 -4.13 -9.64 -9.88
C LEU A 100 -4.78 -10.70 -8.99
N ASN A 101 -3.97 -11.65 -8.52
CA ASN A 101 -4.33 -12.59 -7.46
C ASN A 101 -3.33 -12.42 -6.32
N LEU A 102 -3.66 -11.56 -5.37
CA LEU A 102 -2.79 -11.21 -4.24
C LEU A 102 -2.85 -12.31 -3.20
N GLU A 103 -2.01 -13.32 -3.37
CA GLU A 103 -1.95 -14.52 -2.55
C GLU A 103 -0.53 -15.07 -2.51
N GLY A 104 -0.09 -15.55 -1.37
CA GLY A 104 1.22 -16.18 -1.20
C GLY A 104 2.35 -15.27 -1.70
N ASP A 105 3.17 -15.79 -2.60
CA ASP A 105 4.32 -15.06 -3.18
C ASP A 105 4.05 -14.54 -4.61
N ASN A 106 2.81 -14.36 -5.01
CA ASN A 106 2.51 -13.72 -6.29
C ASN A 106 2.95 -12.25 -6.25
N VAL A 107 3.62 -11.78 -7.29
CA VAL A 107 4.25 -10.45 -7.34
C VAL A 107 3.77 -9.68 -8.56
N TYR A 108 3.32 -8.46 -8.33
CA TYR A 108 2.82 -7.56 -9.37
C TYR A 108 3.40 -6.17 -9.20
N PHE A 109 3.94 -5.61 -10.27
CA PHE A 109 4.48 -4.24 -10.31
C PHE A 109 3.48 -3.27 -10.90
N ASN A 110 3.50 -2.04 -10.37
CA ASN A 110 2.80 -0.86 -10.89
C ASN A 110 3.69 0.37 -10.73
N PRO A 111 3.44 1.47 -11.46
CA PRO A 111 4.13 2.72 -11.23
C PRO A 111 3.96 3.21 -9.79
N GLY A 112 4.88 4.02 -9.30
CA GLY A 112 4.67 4.72 -8.04
C GLY A 112 3.51 5.70 -8.11
N SER A 113 3.17 6.37 -7.02
CA SER A 113 1.95 7.15 -6.88
C SER A 113 2.24 8.59 -6.40
N GLY A 114 1.50 9.56 -6.92
CA GLY A 114 1.41 10.90 -6.34
C GLY A 114 2.54 11.87 -6.64
N ALA A 115 3.42 11.62 -7.62
CA ALA A 115 4.46 12.57 -8.00
C ALA A 115 3.90 13.95 -8.36
N LEU A 116 4.56 15.01 -7.91
CA LEU A 116 4.17 16.40 -8.21
C LEU A 116 4.88 16.93 -9.45
N THR A 117 6.00 16.31 -9.81
CA THR A 117 6.85 16.74 -10.93
C THR A 117 7.10 15.59 -11.89
N VAL A 118 7.52 15.92 -13.08
CA VAL A 118 7.99 14.97 -14.09
C VAL A 118 9.38 15.41 -14.59
N TYR A 119 10.21 14.42 -14.94
CA TYR A 119 11.42 14.67 -15.71
C TYR A 119 11.05 14.71 -17.19
N ASP A 120 11.21 15.86 -17.79
CA ASP A 120 11.00 16.10 -19.23
C ASP A 120 12.31 15.80 -19.96
N TYR A 121 12.40 14.61 -20.53
CA TYR A 121 13.62 14.13 -21.20
C TYR A 121 14.00 14.99 -22.43
N GLU A 122 13.01 15.49 -23.16
CA GLU A 122 13.28 16.30 -24.37
C GLU A 122 13.93 17.64 -24.01
N LYS A 123 13.61 18.18 -22.83
CA LYS A 123 14.12 19.46 -22.35
C LYS A 123 15.24 19.34 -21.33
N ASP A 124 15.50 18.12 -20.84
CA ASP A 124 16.44 17.85 -19.76
C ASP A 124 16.15 18.68 -18.48
N GLU A 125 14.87 18.76 -18.10
CA GLU A 125 14.43 19.55 -16.94
C GLU A 125 13.38 18.84 -16.11
N ILE A 126 13.33 19.16 -14.81
CA ILE A 126 12.23 18.75 -13.91
C ILE A 126 11.21 19.90 -13.87
N ARG A 127 9.96 19.59 -14.18
CA ARG A 127 8.84 20.54 -14.17
C ARG A 127 7.59 19.97 -13.52
N ALA A 128 6.64 20.82 -13.21
CA ALA A 128 5.34 20.38 -12.71
C ALA A 128 4.67 19.39 -13.69
N ALA A 129 4.04 18.37 -13.15
CA ALA A 129 3.28 17.39 -13.94
C ALA A 129 2.02 18.03 -14.53
N LEU A 130 1.68 17.66 -15.75
CA LEU A 130 0.48 18.13 -16.48
C LEU A 130 -0.42 16.93 -16.82
N THR A 131 -1.66 17.21 -17.17
CA THR A 131 -2.63 16.21 -17.66
C THR A 131 -2.06 15.37 -18.81
N GLU A 132 -1.31 15.98 -19.72
CA GLU A 132 -0.72 15.29 -20.87
C GLU A 132 0.33 14.25 -20.43
N ASP A 133 1.14 14.56 -19.42
CA ASP A 133 2.13 13.63 -18.86
C ASP A 133 1.45 12.43 -18.22
N TYR A 134 0.38 12.69 -17.47
CA TYR A 134 -0.44 11.63 -16.87
C TYR A 134 -0.99 10.67 -17.93
N ILE A 135 -1.54 11.19 -19.02
CA ILE A 135 -2.08 10.38 -20.12
C ILE A 135 -0.97 9.57 -20.81
N LYS A 136 0.19 10.18 -21.08
CA LYS A 136 1.35 9.50 -21.69
C LYS A 136 1.80 8.33 -20.84
N LEU A 137 1.97 8.54 -19.53
CA LEU A 137 2.38 7.48 -18.60
C LEU A 137 1.32 6.38 -18.49
N THR A 138 0.05 6.74 -18.39
CA THR A 138 -1.03 5.76 -18.28
C THR A 138 -1.06 4.84 -19.52
N ARG A 139 -0.87 5.38 -20.71
CA ARG A 139 -0.77 4.61 -21.96
C ARG A 139 0.50 3.76 -22.03
N LEU A 140 1.64 4.29 -21.55
CA LEU A 140 2.87 3.51 -21.45
C LEU A 140 2.66 2.31 -20.52
N THR A 141 2.09 2.53 -19.34
CA THR A 141 1.77 1.47 -18.39
C THR A 141 0.85 0.40 -19.01
N ASP A 142 -0.16 0.80 -19.77
CA ASP A 142 -1.06 -0.13 -20.44
C ASP A 142 -0.32 -1.01 -21.47
N ALA A 143 0.64 -0.44 -22.19
CA ALA A 143 1.44 -1.13 -23.19
C ALA A 143 2.48 -2.10 -22.60
N LEU A 144 2.91 -1.91 -21.35
CA LEU A 144 3.97 -2.72 -20.72
C LEU A 144 3.40 -4.05 -20.17
N PRO A 145 3.76 -5.24 -20.72
CA PRO A 145 3.11 -6.49 -20.38
C PRO A 145 3.37 -6.98 -18.95
N TYR A 146 4.47 -6.55 -18.33
CA TYR A 146 4.90 -6.98 -16.99
C TYR A 146 4.51 -6.00 -15.88
N ILE A 147 4.11 -4.80 -16.21
CA ILE A 147 3.43 -3.89 -15.28
C ILE A 147 1.95 -4.28 -15.28
N LYS A 148 1.43 -4.73 -14.14
CA LYS A 148 0.12 -5.41 -14.07
C LYS A 148 -1.02 -4.55 -13.56
N ALA A 149 -0.71 -3.39 -13.00
CA ALA A 149 -1.68 -2.39 -12.58
C ALA A 149 -1.20 -0.99 -12.95
N GLN A 150 -2.12 -0.04 -13.07
CA GLN A 150 -1.85 1.38 -13.16
C GLN A 150 -1.99 1.98 -11.76
N SER A 151 -1.19 2.99 -11.43
CA SER A 151 -1.43 3.84 -10.27
C SER A 151 -1.83 5.25 -10.69
N THR A 152 -2.37 6.03 -9.75
CA THR A 152 -2.57 7.47 -9.96
C THR A 152 -1.24 8.22 -9.78
N CYS A 153 -0.32 7.96 -10.70
CA CYS A 153 1.13 8.14 -10.64
C CYS A 153 1.64 9.57 -10.43
N CYS A 154 0.94 10.58 -10.94
CA CYS A 154 1.28 11.99 -10.68
C CYS A 154 0.02 12.84 -10.48
N VAL A 155 0.22 14.05 -9.93
CA VAL A 155 -0.84 15.02 -9.69
C VAL A 155 -0.71 16.15 -10.73
N PRO A 156 -1.59 16.21 -11.74
CA PRO A 156 -1.56 17.27 -12.72
C PRO A 156 -1.75 18.64 -12.11
N SER A 157 -0.85 19.58 -12.39
CA SER A 157 -0.88 20.95 -11.87
C SER A 157 -1.81 21.89 -12.64
N ASP A 158 -2.27 21.48 -13.81
CA ASP A 158 -3.23 22.18 -14.66
C ASP A 158 -4.70 21.88 -14.32
N VAL A 159 -4.95 21.21 -13.17
CA VAL A 159 -6.27 20.83 -12.68
C VAL A 159 -6.45 21.32 -11.25
N PRO A 160 -7.64 21.84 -10.86
CA PRO A 160 -7.93 22.20 -9.48
C PRO A 160 -7.71 21.03 -8.51
N SER A 161 -7.04 21.29 -7.39
CA SER A 161 -6.67 20.27 -6.39
C SER A 161 -7.88 19.52 -5.82
N GLU A 162 -9.04 20.21 -5.73
CA GLU A 162 -10.28 19.70 -5.16
C GLU A 162 -10.91 18.56 -5.97
N ILE A 163 -10.52 18.41 -7.23
CA ILE A 163 -11.03 17.35 -8.11
C ILE A 163 -9.91 16.41 -8.62
N ALA A 164 -8.67 16.64 -8.20
CA ALA A 164 -7.51 15.94 -8.75
C ALA A 164 -7.56 14.42 -8.52
N ASP A 165 -8.11 13.93 -7.42
CA ASP A 165 -8.25 12.50 -7.12
C ASP A 165 -9.15 11.80 -8.16
N ARG A 166 -10.37 12.25 -8.33
CA ARG A 166 -11.33 11.68 -9.28
C ARG A 166 -10.97 11.91 -10.73
N TYR A 167 -10.31 13.04 -11.03
CA TYR A 167 -9.82 13.31 -12.38
C TYR A 167 -8.71 12.33 -12.80
N ARG A 168 -7.78 12.02 -11.89
CA ARG A 168 -6.74 11.02 -12.14
C ARG A 168 -7.34 9.63 -12.36
N LEU A 169 -8.33 9.23 -11.54
CA LEU A 169 -9.04 7.97 -11.75
C LEU A 169 -9.76 7.96 -13.12
N TYR A 170 -10.47 9.02 -13.47
CA TYR A 170 -11.13 9.16 -14.76
C TYR A 170 -10.15 8.99 -15.94
N LEU A 171 -9.01 9.69 -15.90
CA LEU A 171 -7.98 9.56 -16.95
C LEU A 171 -7.41 8.14 -17.03
N SER A 172 -7.19 7.49 -15.88
CA SER A 172 -6.74 6.10 -15.85
C SER A 172 -7.75 5.15 -16.46
N LEU A 173 -9.04 5.26 -16.12
CA LEU A 173 -10.11 4.43 -16.67
C LEU A 173 -10.27 4.59 -18.19
N LEU A 174 -10.00 5.78 -18.73
CA LEU A 174 -10.06 6.02 -20.18
C LEU A 174 -8.86 5.48 -20.95
N ASN A 175 -7.65 5.54 -20.37
CA ASN A 175 -6.41 5.33 -21.08
C ASN A 175 -5.69 4.02 -20.73
N CYS A 176 -6.19 3.24 -19.76
CA CYS A 176 -5.62 1.96 -19.34
C CYS A 176 -6.69 0.90 -19.13
N SER A 177 -6.40 -0.33 -19.54
CA SER A 177 -7.29 -1.48 -19.34
C SER A 177 -7.05 -2.19 -17.99
N LYS A 178 -5.90 -1.96 -17.35
CA LYS A 178 -5.44 -2.64 -16.14
C LYS A 178 -6.16 -2.16 -14.88
N PRO A 179 -6.12 -2.93 -13.77
CA PRO A 179 -6.57 -2.46 -12.46
C PRO A 179 -5.85 -1.18 -12.04
N ILE A 180 -6.51 -0.35 -11.23
CA ILE A 180 -6.00 0.96 -10.85
C ILE A 180 -5.78 1.03 -9.34
N ILE A 181 -4.59 1.47 -8.91
CA ILE A 181 -4.29 1.83 -7.53
C ILE A 181 -4.47 3.34 -7.39
N THR A 182 -5.29 3.77 -6.45
CA THR A 182 -5.70 5.17 -6.30
C THR A 182 -6.03 5.50 -4.84
N GLY A 183 -6.33 6.76 -4.56
CA GLY A 183 -6.77 7.23 -3.24
C GLY A 183 -7.53 8.52 -3.35
N THR A 184 -8.31 8.84 -2.33
CA THR A 184 -9.10 10.08 -2.22
C THR A 184 -8.28 11.21 -1.64
N PHE A 185 -8.50 12.43 -2.12
CA PHE A 185 -7.93 13.66 -1.54
C PHE A 185 -8.94 14.43 -0.70
N VAL A 186 -10.23 14.18 -0.91
CA VAL A 186 -11.34 14.74 -0.16
C VAL A 186 -12.38 13.66 0.11
N VAL A 187 -13.10 13.75 1.23
CA VAL A 187 -14.10 12.72 1.62
C VAL A 187 -15.19 12.59 0.55
N GLU A 188 -15.67 13.71 0.01
CA GLU A 188 -16.72 13.76 -1.02
C GLU A 188 -16.27 13.16 -2.37
N GLY A 189 -14.97 12.96 -2.56
CA GLY A 189 -14.41 12.33 -3.76
C GLY A 189 -14.78 10.85 -3.89
N TRP A 190 -14.95 10.16 -2.77
CA TRP A 190 -15.22 8.72 -2.74
C TRP A 190 -16.46 8.31 -3.56
N GLU A 191 -17.62 8.95 -3.31
CA GLU A 191 -18.86 8.58 -4.01
C GLU A 191 -18.71 8.71 -5.54
N VAL A 192 -18.11 9.81 -6.00
CA VAL A 192 -17.88 10.02 -7.44
C VAL A 192 -16.93 8.97 -8.02
N MET A 193 -15.87 8.62 -7.29
CA MET A 193 -14.91 7.61 -7.73
C MET A 193 -15.57 6.22 -7.76
N LYS A 194 -16.37 5.87 -6.75
CA LYS A 194 -17.15 4.63 -6.72
C LYS A 194 -18.12 4.57 -7.92
N ASP A 195 -18.83 5.65 -8.21
CA ASP A 195 -19.79 5.71 -9.32
C ASP A 195 -19.10 5.51 -10.68
N MET A 196 -17.89 6.05 -10.88
CA MET A 196 -17.09 5.77 -12.08
C MET A 196 -16.77 4.28 -12.20
N LEU A 197 -16.39 3.62 -11.11
CA LEU A 197 -16.10 2.18 -11.09
C LEU A 197 -17.36 1.34 -11.34
N VAL A 198 -18.49 1.75 -10.76
CA VAL A 198 -19.81 1.13 -11.00
C VAL A 198 -20.23 1.29 -12.46
N ALA A 199 -20.00 2.45 -13.07
CA ALA A 199 -20.30 2.70 -14.48
C ALA A 199 -19.52 1.74 -15.42
N ILE A 200 -18.29 1.39 -15.08
CA ILE A 200 -17.50 0.40 -15.82
C ILE A 200 -18.03 -1.03 -15.62
N ARG A 201 -18.43 -1.38 -14.38
CA ARG A 201 -18.90 -2.74 -14.04
C ARG A 201 -20.37 -2.97 -14.34
N GLY A 202 -21.17 -1.92 -14.43
CA GLY A 202 -22.62 -1.98 -14.67
C GLY A 202 -23.47 -2.03 -13.41
N SER A 203 -22.93 -2.42 -12.24
CA SER A 203 -23.65 -2.39 -10.96
C SER A 203 -22.69 -2.45 -9.77
N GLU A 204 -23.15 -2.02 -8.57
CA GLU A 204 -22.40 -2.18 -7.32
C GLU A 204 -22.13 -3.66 -7.00
N LYS A 205 -23.05 -4.55 -7.30
CA LYS A 205 -22.88 -5.99 -7.10
C LYS A 205 -21.73 -6.53 -7.94
N GLU A 206 -21.68 -6.20 -9.21
CA GLU A 206 -20.60 -6.62 -10.11
C GLU A 206 -19.26 -6.00 -9.70
N LEU A 207 -19.26 -4.74 -9.22
CA LEU A 207 -18.06 -4.11 -8.70
C LEU A 207 -17.53 -4.84 -7.46
N LYS A 208 -18.40 -5.24 -6.54
CA LYS A 208 -18.04 -6.01 -5.34
C LYS A 208 -17.49 -7.40 -5.67
N GLU A 209 -18.06 -8.08 -6.68
CA GLU A 209 -17.59 -9.38 -7.13
C GLU A 209 -16.29 -9.31 -7.94
N LYS A 210 -16.11 -8.21 -8.68
CA LYS A 210 -14.96 -7.99 -9.57
C LYS A 210 -14.39 -6.58 -9.40
N PRO A 211 -13.78 -6.25 -8.25
CA PRO A 211 -13.18 -4.94 -8.06
C PRO A 211 -12.09 -4.67 -9.10
N LEU A 212 -12.04 -3.43 -9.61
CA LEU A 212 -11.06 -3.01 -10.60
C LEU A 212 -10.11 -1.92 -10.08
N ALA A 213 -10.25 -1.54 -8.84
CA ALA A 213 -9.38 -0.59 -8.18
C ALA A 213 -8.99 -1.05 -6.78
N ILE A 214 -7.87 -0.56 -6.29
CA ILE A 214 -7.39 -0.65 -4.91
C ILE A 214 -7.26 0.77 -4.40
N PHE A 215 -7.70 1.04 -3.16
CA PHE A 215 -7.63 2.37 -2.56
C PHE A 215 -6.58 2.46 -1.47
N ASP A 216 -5.69 3.45 -1.61
CA ASP A 216 -4.68 3.79 -0.60
C ASP A 216 -5.34 4.46 0.59
N CYS A 217 -5.06 3.96 1.79
CA CYS A 217 -5.50 4.50 3.06
C CYS A 217 -4.28 4.75 3.95
N CYS A 218 -3.81 5.99 4.01
CA CYS A 218 -2.56 6.37 4.64
C CYS A 218 -2.78 6.93 6.05
N PRO A 219 -2.61 6.16 7.14
CA PRO A 219 -2.60 6.72 8.48
C PRO A 219 -1.42 7.67 8.65
N SER A 220 -1.58 8.67 9.52
CA SER A 220 -0.52 9.62 9.84
C SER A 220 0.33 9.08 10.99
N ALA A 221 1.62 8.84 10.75
CA ALA A 221 2.53 8.42 11.81
C ALA A 221 2.82 9.58 12.81
N PRO A 222 2.86 9.31 14.13
CA PRO A 222 2.66 8.01 14.76
C PRO A 222 1.19 7.75 15.19
N LEU A 223 0.68 6.58 14.86
CA LEU A 223 -0.57 6.00 15.41
C LEU A 223 -1.80 6.92 15.30
N LYS A 224 -1.99 7.60 14.17
CA LYS A 224 -3.09 8.54 13.96
C LYS A 224 -3.86 8.25 12.66
N TRP A 225 -5.19 8.28 12.75
CA TRP A 225 -6.10 8.19 11.63
C TRP A 225 -6.83 9.51 11.42
N SER A 226 -6.58 10.16 10.29
CA SER A 226 -7.31 11.36 9.88
C SER A 226 -8.75 11.03 9.52
N ASN A 227 -9.62 12.05 9.49
CA ASN A 227 -11.01 11.85 9.07
C ASN A 227 -11.07 11.29 7.63
N LEU A 228 -10.29 11.83 6.71
CA LEU A 228 -10.28 11.45 5.30
C LEU A 228 -9.89 9.97 5.11
N THR A 229 -8.73 9.58 5.59
CA THR A 229 -8.19 8.24 5.34
C THR A 229 -8.99 7.16 6.06
N CYS A 230 -9.52 7.50 7.23
CA CYS A 230 -10.40 6.61 7.97
C CYS A 230 -11.74 6.40 7.25
N GLN A 231 -12.35 7.48 6.73
CA GLN A 231 -13.59 7.39 5.98
C GLN A 231 -13.41 6.57 4.70
N SER A 232 -12.34 6.81 3.94
CA SER A 232 -12.04 6.03 2.74
C SER A 232 -11.96 4.51 3.03
N LEU A 233 -11.30 4.14 4.13
CA LEU A 233 -11.21 2.73 4.56
C LEU A 233 -12.57 2.14 4.93
N ILE A 234 -13.41 2.92 5.64
CA ILE A 234 -14.77 2.51 6.04
C ILE A 234 -15.66 2.33 4.83
N ASP A 235 -15.59 3.24 3.87
CA ASP A 235 -16.43 3.22 2.67
C ASP A 235 -16.05 2.11 1.69
N CYS A 236 -14.76 1.81 1.54
CA CYS A 236 -14.27 0.70 0.72
C CYS A 236 -14.78 -0.66 1.21
N ALA A 237 -14.87 -0.85 2.51
CA ALA A 237 -15.14 -2.14 3.13
C ALA A 237 -16.50 -2.75 2.68
N PRO A 238 -17.67 -2.09 2.80
CA PRO A 238 -18.94 -2.64 2.33
C PRO A 238 -19.04 -2.70 0.81
N ALA A 239 -18.34 -1.82 0.08
CA ALA A 239 -18.27 -1.84 -1.38
C ALA A 239 -17.46 -3.04 -1.91
N GLY A 240 -16.71 -3.74 -1.05
CA GLY A 240 -15.85 -4.86 -1.45
C GLY A 240 -14.65 -4.44 -2.30
N ILE A 241 -14.32 -3.14 -2.27
CA ILE A 241 -13.16 -2.59 -2.95
C ILE A 241 -11.93 -2.79 -2.04
N PRO A 242 -10.85 -3.42 -2.52
CA PRO A 242 -9.64 -3.57 -1.73
C PRO A 242 -9.06 -2.24 -1.27
N SER A 243 -8.68 -2.18 0.01
CA SER A 243 -7.94 -1.05 0.59
C SER A 243 -6.53 -1.49 0.95
N GLU A 244 -5.54 -0.70 0.60
CA GLU A 244 -4.19 -0.90 1.11
C GLU A 244 -3.86 0.15 2.18
N ILE A 245 -3.39 -0.34 3.32
CA ILE A 245 -3.02 0.50 4.44
C ILE A 245 -1.56 0.88 4.27
N ILE A 246 -1.27 2.18 4.15
CA ILE A 246 0.06 2.71 3.83
C ILE A 246 0.56 3.63 4.94
N PRO A 247 1.01 3.09 6.08
CA PRO A 247 1.72 3.90 7.06
C PRO A 247 3.08 4.35 6.53
N MET A 248 3.48 5.56 6.87
CA MET A 248 4.76 6.14 6.45
C MET A 248 5.58 6.62 7.66
N PRO A 249 5.95 5.75 8.61
CA PRO A 249 6.79 6.14 9.73
C PRO A 249 8.23 6.41 9.28
N LEU A 250 8.78 7.55 9.68
CA LEU A 250 10.15 7.98 9.38
C LEU A 250 11.05 7.70 10.57
N THR A 251 12.11 6.90 10.40
CA THR A 251 13.02 6.50 11.49
C THR A 251 13.71 7.71 12.10
N GLY A 252 13.57 7.87 13.42
CA GLY A 252 14.14 8.99 14.17
C GLY A 252 13.35 10.30 14.08
N ALA A 253 12.26 10.37 13.30
CA ALA A 253 11.37 11.53 13.22
C ALA A 253 9.96 11.20 13.72
N THR A 254 9.22 10.38 13.00
CA THR A 254 7.85 9.98 13.35
C THR A 254 7.75 8.52 13.79
N SER A 255 8.89 7.85 13.92
CA SER A 255 9.03 6.51 14.51
C SER A 255 10.35 6.39 15.29
N PRO A 256 10.53 5.30 16.06
CA PRO A 256 11.82 5.00 16.68
C PRO A 256 12.96 4.98 15.65
N VAL A 257 14.18 5.32 16.11
CA VAL A 257 15.37 5.37 15.24
C VAL A 257 15.85 3.99 14.76
N THR A 258 15.45 2.93 15.45
CA THR A 258 15.84 1.56 15.08
C THR A 258 14.91 0.99 14.01
N LEU A 259 15.45 0.20 13.06
CA LEU A 259 14.65 -0.45 12.02
C LEU A 259 13.56 -1.33 12.63
N ALA A 260 13.89 -2.10 13.67
CA ALA A 260 12.90 -2.94 14.38
C ALA A 260 11.76 -2.11 14.99
N GLY A 261 12.08 -0.97 15.60
CA GLY A 261 11.07 -0.05 16.16
C GLY A 261 10.16 0.56 15.10
N ALA A 262 10.70 0.92 13.93
CA ALA A 262 9.92 1.40 12.80
C ALA A 262 8.97 0.31 12.27
N ILE A 263 9.45 -0.95 12.17
CA ILE A 263 8.62 -2.10 11.79
C ILE A 263 7.49 -2.31 12.79
N VAL A 264 7.77 -2.31 14.09
CA VAL A 264 6.75 -2.48 15.14
C VAL A 264 5.67 -1.40 15.07
N GLN A 265 6.04 -0.14 14.82
CA GLN A 265 5.07 0.94 14.64
C GLN A 265 4.25 0.75 13.36
N ASN A 266 4.90 0.45 12.23
CA ASN A 266 4.20 0.13 10.98
C ASN A 266 3.18 -1.01 11.16
N LEU A 267 3.55 -2.05 11.90
CA LEU A 267 2.65 -3.15 12.26
C LEU A 267 1.45 -2.65 13.06
N ALA A 268 1.66 -1.84 14.10
CA ALA A 268 0.59 -1.33 14.93
C ALA A 268 -0.40 -0.47 14.11
N GLU A 269 0.11 0.38 13.22
CA GLU A 269 -0.69 1.22 12.33
C GLU A 269 -1.51 0.36 11.35
N ASN A 270 -0.91 -0.66 10.73
CA ASN A 270 -1.62 -1.62 9.86
C ASN A 270 -2.67 -2.42 10.62
N ILE A 271 -2.34 -3.00 11.77
CA ILE A 271 -3.30 -3.79 12.58
C ILE A 271 -4.48 -2.91 12.99
N SER A 272 -4.25 -1.64 13.33
CA SER A 272 -5.33 -0.72 13.68
C SER A 272 -6.28 -0.46 12.51
N GLY A 273 -5.75 -0.29 11.30
CA GLY A 273 -6.55 -0.14 10.09
C GLY A 273 -7.32 -1.41 9.72
N ILE A 274 -6.69 -2.59 9.89
CA ILE A 274 -7.37 -3.87 9.74
C ILE A 274 -8.57 -3.94 10.70
N VAL A 275 -8.39 -3.57 11.97
CA VAL A 275 -9.49 -3.57 12.93
C VAL A 275 -10.62 -2.64 12.47
N ILE A 276 -10.34 -1.40 12.07
CA ILE A 276 -11.34 -0.46 11.59
C ILE A 276 -12.09 -1.03 10.38
N GLY A 277 -11.38 -1.50 9.37
CA GLY A 277 -12.00 -2.02 8.15
C GLY A 277 -12.82 -3.30 8.38
N GLN A 278 -12.35 -4.22 9.25
CA GLN A 278 -13.09 -5.44 9.59
C GLN A 278 -14.30 -5.16 10.49
N LEU A 279 -14.31 -4.07 11.25
CA LEU A 279 -15.48 -3.63 12.00
C LEU A 279 -16.51 -2.96 11.09
N ALA A 280 -16.06 -2.21 10.07
CA ALA A 280 -16.97 -1.65 9.06
C ALA A 280 -17.64 -2.78 8.24
N GLN A 281 -16.88 -3.78 7.82
CA GLN A 281 -17.41 -4.95 7.11
C GLN A 281 -16.50 -6.17 7.37
N PRO A 282 -16.95 -7.18 8.10
CA PRO A 282 -16.21 -8.43 8.24
C PRO A 282 -15.93 -9.08 6.88
N GLY A 283 -14.68 -9.46 6.62
CA GLY A 283 -14.25 -10.00 5.35
C GLY A 283 -13.87 -8.95 4.30
N ALA A 284 -13.83 -7.66 4.68
CA ALA A 284 -13.34 -6.60 3.78
C ALA A 284 -11.91 -6.91 3.29
N PRO A 285 -11.64 -6.77 1.99
CA PRO A 285 -10.33 -7.07 1.43
C PRO A 285 -9.34 -5.94 1.80
N ILE A 286 -8.36 -6.27 2.65
CA ILE A 286 -7.34 -5.33 3.12
C ILE A 286 -5.96 -5.87 2.79
N ILE A 287 -5.11 -5.00 2.29
CA ILE A 287 -3.71 -5.24 1.96
C ILE A 287 -2.86 -4.55 3.03
N PHE A 288 -1.93 -5.31 3.60
CA PHE A 288 -0.96 -4.81 4.57
C PHE A 288 0.18 -4.14 3.83
N GLY A 289 0.35 -2.84 4.00
CA GLY A 289 1.34 -2.09 3.25
C GLY A 289 2.17 -1.15 4.11
N GLY A 290 2.85 -0.27 3.42
CA GLY A 290 3.63 0.79 4.03
C GLY A 290 4.60 1.44 3.07
N SER A 291 5.11 2.57 3.52
CA SER A 291 6.26 3.28 2.98
C SER A 291 7.12 3.79 4.14
N PRO A 292 7.45 2.91 5.12
CA PRO A 292 8.37 3.31 6.19
C PRO A 292 9.74 3.56 5.60
N SER A 293 10.41 4.61 6.04
CA SER A 293 11.73 4.93 5.50
C SER A 293 12.70 5.46 6.55
N GLY A 294 13.98 5.45 6.21
CA GLY A 294 14.97 6.25 6.90
C GLY A 294 14.57 7.73 6.89
N PHE A 295 15.20 8.55 7.73
CA PHE A 295 15.05 9.99 7.67
C PHE A 295 16.42 10.66 7.72
N ASP A 296 16.84 11.31 6.64
CA ASP A 296 18.05 12.11 6.64
C ASP A 296 17.74 13.47 7.27
N MET A 297 18.05 13.60 8.56
CA MET A 297 17.81 14.82 9.35
C MET A 297 18.59 16.04 8.84
N ARG A 298 19.66 15.85 8.05
CA ARG A 298 20.47 16.96 7.50
C ARG A 298 19.79 17.58 6.28
N LYS A 299 19.12 16.74 5.48
CA LYS A 299 18.46 17.15 4.24
C LYS A 299 16.95 17.21 4.35
N ALA A 300 16.40 16.73 5.49
CA ALA A 300 14.96 16.58 5.72
C ALA A 300 14.26 15.78 4.62
N THR A 301 14.87 14.65 4.19
CA THR A 301 14.36 13.80 3.11
C THR A 301 14.21 12.35 3.58
N PRO A 302 13.20 11.62 3.09
CA PRO A 302 13.05 10.19 3.28
C PRO A 302 13.78 9.43 2.16
N PRO A 303 14.97 8.83 2.39
CA PRO A 303 15.66 8.07 1.36
C PRO A 303 14.96 6.73 1.11
N MET A 304 14.08 6.68 0.14
CA MET A 304 13.29 5.50 -0.19
C MET A 304 14.08 4.44 -0.96
N GLY A 305 15.09 4.86 -1.74
CA GLY A 305 16.04 3.98 -2.42
C GLY A 305 17.17 3.46 -1.52
N ALA A 306 17.22 3.84 -0.23
CA ALA A 306 18.24 3.36 0.69
C ALA A 306 18.03 1.89 1.09
N ILE A 307 19.15 1.18 1.30
CA ILE A 307 19.11 -0.24 1.69
C ILE A 307 18.35 -0.46 3.00
N GLU A 308 18.49 0.43 3.97
CA GLU A 308 17.78 0.37 5.25
C GLU A 308 16.27 0.43 5.06
N THR A 309 15.79 1.25 4.14
CA THR A 309 14.37 1.33 3.77
C THR A 309 13.91 0.02 3.13
N MET A 310 14.66 -0.49 2.16
CA MET A 310 14.35 -1.78 1.51
C MET A 310 14.36 -2.95 2.52
N MET A 311 15.22 -2.89 3.56
CA MET A 311 15.22 -3.88 4.64
C MET A 311 13.94 -3.80 5.49
N ILE A 312 13.47 -2.60 5.81
CA ILE A 312 12.21 -2.41 6.55
C ILE A 312 11.05 -2.97 5.72
N ASP A 313 11.00 -2.67 4.41
CA ASP A 313 9.94 -3.13 3.51
C ASP A 313 9.89 -4.66 3.41
N CYS A 314 11.03 -5.30 3.19
CA CYS A 314 11.10 -6.76 3.18
C CYS A 314 10.69 -7.37 4.53
N ALA A 315 11.10 -6.75 5.65
CA ALA A 315 10.83 -7.26 6.98
C ALA A 315 9.34 -7.17 7.35
N TYR A 316 8.70 -6.01 7.17
CA TYR A 316 7.27 -5.94 7.50
C TYR A 316 6.41 -6.81 6.57
N ALA A 317 6.81 -6.94 5.30
CA ALA A 317 6.14 -7.86 4.39
C ALA A 317 6.23 -9.32 4.86
N GLU A 318 7.38 -9.73 5.39
CA GLU A 318 7.57 -11.06 5.99
C GLU A 318 6.64 -11.27 7.21
N VAL A 319 6.49 -10.24 8.07
CA VAL A 319 5.54 -10.27 9.19
C VAL A 319 4.09 -10.33 8.72
N ALA A 320 3.71 -9.54 7.72
CA ALA A 320 2.36 -9.56 7.16
C ALA A 320 2.01 -10.94 6.56
N LYS A 321 2.97 -11.58 5.89
CA LYS A 321 2.82 -12.94 5.38
C LYS A 321 2.66 -13.97 6.50
N TYR A 322 3.35 -13.79 7.63
CA TYR A 322 3.15 -14.61 8.82
C TYR A 322 1.71 -14.49 9.34
N LEU A 323 1.13 -13.29 9.29
CA LEU A 323 -0.27 -13.02 9.59
C LEU A 323 -1.24 -13.45 8.47
N LYS A 324 -0.75 -13.96 7.34
CA LYS A 324 -1.50 -14.38 6.15
C LYS A 324 -2.32 -13.26 5.51
N VAL A 325 -1.79 -12.03 5.51
CA VAL A 325 -2.42 -10.88 4.86
C VAL A 325 -1.63 -10.55 3.59
N PRO A 326 -2.28 -10.28 2.45
CA PRO A 326 -1.60 -9.79 1.25
C PRO A 326 -0.82 -8.51 1.50
N THR A 327 0.27 -8.30 0.76
CA THR A 327 1.27 -7.28 1.06
C THR A 327 1.45 -6.26 -0.06
N HIS A 328 1.77 -5.01 0.33
CA HIS A 328 2.19 -3.93 -0.56
C HIS A 328 3.48 -3.30 -0.04
N ALA A 329 4.32 -2.75 -0.92
CA ALA A 329 5.45 -1.89 -0.58
C ALA A 329 5.80 -0.92 -1.72
N TYR A 330 6.41 0.21 -1.35
CA TYR A 330 7.03 1.13 -2.31
C TYR A 330 8.49 0.74 -2.54
N MET A 331 8.73 -0.01 -3.60
CA MET A 331 10.06 -0.51 -3.98
C MET A 331 10.22 -0.49 -5.51
N GLY A 332 11.46 -0.57 -5.98
CA GLY A 332 11.75 -0.46 -7.42
C GLY A 332 11.69 0.98 -7.94
N LEU A 333 11.93 1.93 -7.05
CA LEU A 333 12.04 3.36 -7.27
C LEU A 333 13.46 3.86 -6.95
N ALA A 334 13.75 5.14 -7.18
CA ALA A 334 15.06 5.72 -6.89
C ALA A 334 14.98 7.09 -6.19
N ASP A 335 16.01 7.37 -5.37
CA ASP A 335 16.24 8.70 -4.78
C ASP A 335 17.02 9.62 -5.73
N ALA A 336 17.59 9.05 -6.79
CA ALA A 336 18.25 9.79 -7.86
C ALA A 336 17.36 10.89 -8.43
N LYS A 337 17.96 12.00 -8.84
CA LYS A 337 17.23 13.15 -9.38
C LYS A 337 17.01 13.05 -10.89
N LEU A 338 17.76 12.19 -11.54
CA LEU A 338 17.76 11.98 -12.99
C LEU A 338 17.72 10.47 -13.28
N PRO A 339 17.26 10.05 -14.45
CA PRO A 339 17.37 8.65 -14.90
C PRO A 339 18.82 8.34 -15.30
N ASP A 340 19.66 8.08 -14.31
CA ASP A 340 21.09 7.81 -14.43
C ASP A 340 21.49 6.44 -13.86
N ALA A 341 22.78 6.20 -13.69
CA ALA A 341 23.29 4.96 -13.13
C ALA A 341 22.80 4.69 -11.70
N GLN A 342 22.62 5.75 -10.88
CA GLN A 342 22.08 5.64 -9.54
C GLN A 342 20.61 5.18 -9.59
N SER A 343 19.81 5.78 -10.46
CA SER A 343 18.40 5.40 -10.59
C SER A 343 18.23 3.95 -11.01
N GLY A 344 19.04 3.49 -11.98
CA GLY A 344 19.02 2.10 -12.42
C GLY A 344 19.45 1.11 -11.34
N LEU A 345 20.46 1.48 -10.53
CA LEU A 345 20.97 0.64 -9.44
C LEU A 345 19.94 0.49 -8.31
N GLU A 346 19.41 1.62 -7.81
CA GLU A 346 18.43 1.64 -6.71
C GLU A 346 17.13 0.94 -7.12
N SER A 347 16.56 1.28 -8.27
CA SER A 347 15.35 0.64 -8.79
C SER A 347 15.54 -0.86 -9.03
N GLY A 348 16.71 -1.25 -9.60
CA GLY A 348 17.02 -2.66 -9.87
C GLY A 348 17.14 -3.49 -8.58
N ILE A 349 17.86 -2.99 -7.58
CA ILE A 349 18.02 -3.68 -6.29
C ILE A 349 16.65 -3.77 -5.60
N GLY A 350 15.91 -2.67 -5.52
CA GLY A 350 14.59 -2.64 -4.90
C GLY A 350 13.62 -3.62 -5.53
N ALA A 351 13.54 -3.66 -6.87
CA ALA A 351 12.67 -4.58 -7.58
C ALA A 351 13.04 -6.07 -7.35
N ILE A 352 14.34 -6.39 -7.33
CA ILE A 352 14.82 -7.76 -7.07
C ILE A 352 14.47 -8.18 -5.64
N LEU A 353 14.76 -7.34 -4.64
CA LEU A 353 14.49 -7.65 -3.23
C LEU A 353 12.98 -7.81 -2.99
N ALA A 354 12.15 -6.91 -3.51
CA ALA A 354 10.70 -6.99 -3.41
C ALA A 354 10.15 -8.30 -4.03
N ALA A 355 10.65 -8.67 -5.21
CA ALA A 355 10.26 -9.91 -5.87
C ALA A 355 10.68 -11.13 -5.06
N LEU A 356 11.90 -11.15 -4.49
CA LEU A 356 12.39 -12.26 -3.67
C LEU A 356 11.67 -12.36 -2.32
N ALA A 357 11.30 -11.23 -1.71
CA ALA A 357 10.47 -11.18 -0.51
C ALA A 357 9.00 -11.60 -0.79
N GLY A 358 8.63 -11.69 -2.07
CA GLY A 358 7.29 -12.10 -2.49
C GLY A 358 6.22 -11.07 -2.16
N ILE A 359 6.55 -9.78 -2.17
CA ILE A 359 5.59 -8.70 -1.96
C ILE A 359 4.55 -8.71 -3.09
N ASN A 360 3.26 -8.66 -2.73
CA ASN A 360 2.21 -8.89 -3.72
C ASN A 360 2.00 -7.69 -4.64
N VAL A 361 2.00 -6.47 -4.11
CA VAL A 361 1.86 -5.22 -4.87
C VAL A 361 3.11 -4.38 -4.65
N ILE A 362 3.79 -4.00 -5.72
CA ILE A 362 5.03 -3.22 -5.66
C ILE A 362 4.83 -1.96 -6.48
N SER A 363 4.73 -0.82 -5.77
CA SER A 363 4.54 0.50 -6.34
C SER A 363 5.87 1.25 -6.35
N GLY A 364 6.35 1.65 -7.54
CA GLY A 364 7.63 2.37 -7.57
C GLY A 364 8.23 2.61 -8.96
N PRO A 365 8.13 1.68 -9.93
CA PRO A 365 8.66 1.90 -11.26
C PRO A 365 8.35 3.29 -11.84
N GLY A 366 9.38 3.98 -12.35
CA GLY A 366 9.29 5.33 -12.91
C GLY A 366 9.49 6.47 -11.91
N MET A 367 9.57 6.18 -10.61
CA MET A 367 9.73 7.21 -9.57
C MET A 367 11.19 7.55 -9.30
N LEU A 368 11.46 8.86 -9.22
CA LEU A 368 12.70 9.51 -8.86
C LEU A 368 12.51 10.46 -7.67
N ALA A 369 13.60 10.96 -7.12
CA ALA A 369 13.61 12.05 -6.14
C ALA A 369 12.68 11.80 -4.94
N PHE A 370 12.79 10.64 -4.29
CA PHE A 370 11.96 10.27 -3.13
C PHE A 370 10.46 10.23 -3.46
N GLU A 371 10.12 9.65 -4.60
CA GLU A 371 8.72 9.55 -5.10
C GLU A 371 8.07 10.91 -5.45
N ASN A 372 8.86 11.98 -5.60
CA ASN A 372 8.35 13.31 -5.92
C ASN A 372 8.40 13.65 -7.41
N CYS A 373 9.17 12.90 -8.19
CA CYS A 373 9.34 13.09 -9.63
C CYS A 373 9.07 11.77 -10.35
N LEU A 374 8.42 11.88 -11.50
CA LEU A 374 8.13 10.74 -12.38
C LEU A 374 8.90 10.88 -13.67
N SER A 375 9.47 9.78 -14.17
CA SER A 375 10.08 9.68 -15.49
C SER A 375 9.38 8.64 -16.35
N LEU A 376 9.31 8.88 -17.64
CA LEU A 376 8.83 7.90 -18.63
C LEU A 376 9.94 6.94 -19.06
N GLU A 377 11.21 7.34 -18.92
CA GLU A 377 12.42 6.56 -19.22
C GLU A 377 12.73 5.54 -18.12
#